data_55f0e775fee99d849ae14084cb74d48c
#
_entry.id   55f0e775fee99d849ae14084cb74d48c
#
_cell.length_a   1.000
_cell.length_b   1.000
_cell.length_c   1.000
_cell.angle_alpha   90.00
_cell.angle_beta   90.00
_cell.angle_gamma   90.00
#
_symmetry.space_group_name_H-M   'P 1'
#
loop_
_entity.id
_entity.type
_entity.pdbx_description
1 polymer ?
#
loop_
_entity_poly.entity_id
_entity_poly.type
_entity_poly.pdbx_seq_one_letter_code
_entity_poly.pdbx_strand_id
1 'polypeptide(L)'
;MTDMITIAPTAPAPPRAAVLDDAHVGDIRGALGTIRQGDHGERRGLSARFKTLLAIVGPGLIVMVGDNDAGAFDTYGQAGQNYGTSLLWTLLLLIPVLYVNQEMVLRLGAVTGVGHARLILERFGKFWGAFSVIDLFLLNALTIVTEFIGVTLAVGYLGLPRTVSVLVAAAVVIAAATTGSFRRFERVSLLLCAGSLLLIPVYFMIHPAPSRMAHDFVVPGMPHGAGLADVMLLIIAIVGTTVAPWQLFFQQSYVIDKRITPRFLRYEKADLWLGIGIVTVGAAAMMGFVAAAFHGTPQAGDFSDAGGVARGLEAEAGKLAGVLFAIALLDASVIGAAAVSLSTAYALGDVMGLEHSLHRGVRSAKGFYAIFAGVILTAAVIVIVPGSPLGLLTTGVQTLAGVLLPSATVFLLLLCNDRTVLGPWVNGRVTNVFTSLVVAALVTMSVILTAAVLFPGITSTAILDITAICGVAGLLALGYAETRRRLKGWAPAGPVDRTGKGTWRMPPLEQLPKPVVSTGRKVGLTALRVYLLVAMVLVIVRVTQLALGH
;
A
#
# COMPACT_ATOMS: atom_id res chain seq x y z
N MET A 1 -11.50 35.85 61.96
CA MET A 1 -11.92 34.55 61.33
C MET A 1 -11.65 34.66 59.87
N THR A 2 -10.52 34.11 59.46
CA THR A 2 -10.06 34.16 58.06
C THR A 2 -10.30 32.73 57.49
N ASP A 3 -11.30 32.59 56.64
CA ASP A 3 -11.59 31.33 55.97
C ASP A 3 -10.47 30.98 55.00
N MET A 4 -9.67 29.98 55.34
CA MET A 4 -8.75 29.35 54.43
C MET A 4 -9.53 28.46 53.47
N ILE A 5 -9.69 28.90 52.22
CA ILE A 5 -10.19 28.07 51.13
C ILE A 5 -9.12 27.02 50.83
N THR A 6 -9.37 25.78 51.25
CA THR A 6 -8.55 24.62 50.92
C THR A 6 -8.84 24.27 49.45
N ILE A 7 -7.95 24.67 48.54
CA ILE A 7 -8.00 24.22 47.13
C ILE A 7 -7.66 22.72 47.11
N ALA A 8 -8.65 21.88 46.85
CA ALA A 8 -8.45 20.47 46.62
C ALA A 8 -7.44 20.29 45.49
N PRO A 9 -6.47 19.36 45.57
CA PRO A 9 -5.52 19.10 44.51
C PRO A 9 -6.32 18.68 43.26
N THR A 10 -6.21 19.45 42.19
CA THR A 10 -6.74 19.10 40.87
C THR A 10 -6.17 17.75 40.46
N ALA A 11 -7.03 16.77 40.18
CA ALA A 11 -6.60 15.50 39.65
C ALA A 11 -5.67 15.74 38.45
N PRO A 12 -4.55 15.00 38.34
CA PRO A 12 -3.63 15.20 37.24
C PRO A 12 -4.39 15.00 35.92
N ALA A 13 -4.24 15.95 35.01
CA ALA A 13 -4.86 15.89 33.70
C ALA A 13 -4.46 14.53 33.05
N PRO A 14 -5.38 13.82 32.39
CA PRO A 14 -5.06 12.56 31.76
C PRO A 14 -3.87 12.75 30.80
N PRO A 15 -2.92 11.82 30.77
CA PRO A 15 -1.72 11.96 29.93
C PRO A 15 -2.16 12.20 28.49
N ARG A 16 -1.66 13.27 27.87
CA ARG A 16 -1.93 13.59 26.47
C ARG A 16 -1.38 12.43 25.61
N ALA A 17 -2.19 11.95 24.68
CA ALA A 17 -1.73 11.00 23.67
C ALA A 17 -0.73 11.67 22.72
N ALA A 18 0.15 10.89 22.10
CA ALA A 18 1.10 11.37 21.11
C ALA A 18 0.36 11.74 19.80
N VAL A 19 -0.13 12.96 19.72
CA VAL A 19 -0.76 13.52 18.52
C VAL A 19 0.13 14.63 17.99
N LEU A 20 0.56 14.54 16.73
CA LEU A 20 1.48 15.51 16.13
C LEU A 20 0.77 16.79 15.68
N ASP A 21 -0.50 16.69 15.29
CA ASP A 21 -1.32 17.81 14.81
C ASP A 21 -2.69 17.79 15.54
N ASP A 22 -3.12 18.94 16.07
CA ASP A 22 -4.41 19.11 16.74
C ASP A 22 -5.62 18.85 15.81
N ALA A 23 -5.45 18.99 14.49
CA ALA A 23 -6.46 18.63 13.50
C ALA A 23 -6.86 17.14 13.55
N HIS A 24 -6.01 16.28 14.12
CA HIS A 24 -6.27 14.85 14.28
C HIS A 24 -7.09 14.49 15.52
N VAL A 25 -7.59 15.50 16.25
CA VAL A 25 -8.46 15.33 17.43
C VAL A 25 -9.88 15.83 17.13
N GLY A 26 -10.90 15.10 17.56
CA GLY A 26 -12.30 15.50 17.41
C GLY A 26 -13.22 14.39 16.93
N ASP A 27 -14.35 14.77 16.34
CA ASP A 27 -15.34 13.84 15.79
C ASP A 27 -14.75 13.04 14.61
N ILE A 28 -15.14 11.77 14.51
CA ILE A 28 -14.91 10.97 13.31
C ILE A 28 -15.94 11.40 12.27
N ARG A 29 -15.50 12.10 11.23
CA ARG A 29 -16.36 12.66 10.18
C ARG A 29 -16.19 11.88 8.87
N GLY A 30 -16.70 10.64 8.82
CA GLY A 30 -16.65 9.83 7.60
C GLY A 30 -17.64 10.30 6.52
N ALA A 31 -17.44 9.80 5.30
CA ALA A 31 -18.27 10.11 4.13
C ALA A 31 -19.75 9.83 4.39
N LEU A 32 -20.07 8.68 4.99
CA LEU A 32 -21.40 8.15 5.17
C LEU A 32 -21.96 8.33 6.59
N GLY A 33 -21.20 8.93 7.52
CA GLY A 33 -21.64 9.12 8.88
C GLY A 33 -20.71 9.95 9.75
N THR A 34 -21.15 10.24 10.99
CA THR A 34 -20.35 10.94 11.99
C THR A 34 -20.48 10.24 13.34
N ILE A 35 -19.35 10.10 14.04
CA ILE A 35 -19.29 9.64 15.42
C ILE A 35 -18.71 10.79 16.25
N ARG A 36 -19.45 11.27 17.24
CA ARG A 36 -18.97 12.35 18.11
C ARG A 36 -17.84 11.87 19.01
N GLN A 37 -16.86 12.72 19.30
CA GLN A 37 -15.73 12.41 20.16
C GLN A 37 -16.16 11.91 21.55
N GLY A 38 -17.21 12.50 22.13
CA GLY A 38 -17.78 12.12 23.42
C GLY A 38 -18.74 10.92 23.39
N ASP A 39 -18.94 10.29 22.23
CA ASP A 39 -19.83 9.14 22.12
C ASP A 39 -19.14 7.85 22.60
N HIS A 40 -19.31 7.53 23.87
CA HIS A 40 -18.80 6.32 24.53
C HIS A 40 -19.84 5.20 24.66
N GLY A 41 -21.07 5.38 24.13
CA GLY A 41 -22.16 4.40 24.21
C GLY A 41 -21.82 3.05 23.57
N GLU A 42 -22.28 1.96 24.17
CA GLU A 42 -22.17 0.63 23.58
C GLU A 42 -23.01 0.53 22.30
N ARG A 43 -22.48 -0.13 21.28
CA ARG A 43 -23.18 -0.38 20.01
C ARG A 43 -24.04 -1.63 20.13
N ARG A 44 -25.25 -1.47 20.71
CA ARG A 44 -26.24 -2.54 20.88
C ARG A 44 -27.13 -2.65 19.64
N GLY A 45 -27.31 -3.87 19.13
CA GLY A 45 -28.13 -4.15 17.95
C GLY A 45 -27.40 -3.95 16.59
N LEU A 46 -27.94 -4.59 15.54
CA LEU A 46 -27.37 -4.61 14.19
C LEU A 46 -27.38 -3.21 13.55
N SER A 47 -28.47 -2.45 13.71
CA SER A 47 -28.60 -1.10 13.14
C SER A 47 -27.52 -0.14 13.67
N ALA A 48 -27.27 -0.14 15.01
CA ALA A 48 -26.24 0.71 15.59
C ALA A 48 -24.83 0.30 15.13
N ARG A 49 -24.56 -0.99 14.99
CA ARG A 49 -23.29 -1.52 14.45
C ARG A 49 -23.10 -1.14 12.99
N PHE A 50 -24.14 -1.28 12.17
CA PHE A 50 -24.11 -0.93 10.76
C PHE A 50 -23.89 0.59 10.54
N LYS A 51 -24.61 1.45 11.27
CA LYS A 51 -24.40 2.90 11.25
C LYS A 51 -22.97 3.29 11.66
N THR A 52 -22.39 2.58 12.64
CA THR A 52 -21.00 2.79 13.06
C THR A 52 -20.04 2.35 11.95
N LEU A 53 -20.28 1.20 11.31
CA LEU A 53 -19.48 0.74 10.17
C LEU A 53 -19.52 1.77 9.04
N LEU A 54 -20.68 2.27 8.65
CA LEU A 54 -20.82 3.30 7.61
C LEU A 54 -20.05 4.59 7.92
N ALA A 55 -19.98 5.00 9.19
CA ALA A 55 -19.19 6.17 9.58
C ALA A 55 -17.67 5.91 9.51
N ILE A 56 -17.26 4.65 9.64
CA ILE A 56 -15.86 4.24 9.67
C ILE A 56 -15.34 3.82 8.29
N VAL A 57 -16.17 3.18 7.45
CA VAL A 57 -15.81 2.75 6.09
C VAL A 57 -15.11 3.88 5.33
N GLY A 58 -13.97 3.56 4.76
CA GLY A 58 -13.17 4.45 3.91
C GLY A 58 -11.70 4.10 3.90
N PRO A 59 -10.95 4.16 5.02
CA PRO A 59 -9.50 3.97 4.97
C PRO A 59 -9.08 2.63 4.36
N GLY A 60 -9.67 1.52 4.82
CA GLY A 60 -9.37 0.20 4.29
C GLY A 60 -9.87 0.02 2.86
N LEU A 61 -11.10 0.44 2.57
CA LEU A 61 -11.69 0.33 1.25
C LEU A 61 -10.94 1.18 0.21
N ILE A 62 -10.65 2.44 0.50
CA ILE A 62 -9.97 3.36 -0.43
C ILE A 62 -8.55 2.90 -0.72
N VAL A 63 -7.83 2.44 0.31
CA VAL A 63 -6.45 1.92 0.13
C VAL A 63 -6.46 0.69 -0.76
N MET A 64 -7.35 -0.27 -0.49
CA MET A 64 -7.39 -1.53 -1.24
C MET A 64 -7.92 -1.35 -2.66
N VAL A 65 -8.97 -0.55 -2.87
CA VAL A 65 -9.49 -0.32 -4.22
C VAL A 65 -8.56 0.59 -5.02
N GLY A 66 -7.92 1.57 -4.37
CA GLY A 66 -6.89 2.41 -4.98
C GLY A 66 -5.62 1.66 -5.37
N ASP A 67 -5.46 0.42 -4.93
CA ASP A 67 -4.39 -0.49 -5.33
C ASP A 67 -4.65 -1.18 -6.69
N ASN A 68 -5.91 -1.26 -7.13
CA ASN A 68 -6.22 -1.60 -8.50
C ASN A 68 -6.06 -0.36 -9.41
N ASP A 69 -4.91 0.25 -9.33
CA ASP A 69 -4.47 1.45 -10.04
C ASP A 69 -4.00 1.15 -11.49
N ALA A 70 -3.43 2.14 -12.18
CA ALA A 70 -2.90 1.95 -13.54
C ALA A 70 -1.86 0.83 -13.62
N GLY A 71 -0.99 0.71 -12.59
CA GLY A 71 0.02 -0.33 -12.50
C GLY A 71 -0.57 -1.73 -12.37
N ALA A 72 -1.67 -1.85 -11.64
CA ALA A 72 -2.42 -3.09 -11.49
C ALA A 72 -3.11 -3.50 -12.80
N PHE A 73 -3.74 -2.54 -13.51
CA PHE A 73 -4.33 -2.78 -14.84
C PHE A 73 -3.29 -3.31 -15.84
N ASP A 74 -2.09 -2.75 -15.82
CA ASP A 74 -0.98 -3.19 -16.66
C ASP A 74 -0.50 -4.58 -16.26
N THR A 75 -0.20 -4.79 -14.97
CA THR A 75 0.36 -6.05 -14.44
C THR A 75 -0.62 -7.23 -14.56
N TYR A 76 -1.87 -7.05 -14.17
CA TYR A 76 -2.89 -8.10 -14.30
C TYR A 76 -3.31 -8.32 -15.75
N GLY A 77 -3.31 -7.25 -16.56
CA GLY A 77 -3.48 -7.33 -18.00
C GLY A 77 -2.39 -8.17 -18.65
N GLN A 78 -1.12 -7.90 -18.32
CA GLN A 78 0.03 -8.69 -18.79
C GLN A 78 -0.07 -10.14 -18.35
N ALA A 79 -0.41 -10.41 -17.10
CA ALA A 79 -0.56 -11.77 -16.59
C ALA A 79 -1.64 -12.53 -17.34
N GLY A 80 -2.81 -11.92 -17.56
CA GLY A 80 -3.92 -12.49 -18.30
C GLY A 80 -3.59 -12.75 -19.78
N GLN A 81 -3.02 -11.77 -20.47
CA GLN A 81 -2.70 -11.85 -21.89
C GLN A 81 -1.56 -12.82 -22.18
N ASN A 82 -0.49 -12.82 -21.37
CA ASN A 82 0.69 -13.62 -21.63
C ASN A 82 0.60 -15.03 -21.08
N TYR A 83 -0.07 -15.23 -19.95
CA TYR A 83 -0.05 -16.51 -19.21
C TYR A 83 -1.44 -17.05 -18.87
N GLY A 84 -2.50 -16.40 -19.36
CA GLY A 84 -3.86 -16.83 -19.10
C GLY A 84 -4.21 -16.73 -17.61
N THR A 85 -4.88 -17.74 -17.07
CA THR A 85 -5.31 -17.78 -15.66
C THR A 85 -4.30 -18.45 -14.74
N SER A 86 -3.16 -18.93 -15.27
CA SER A 86 -2.20 -19.79 -14.54
C SER A 86 -1.53 -19.13 -13.33
N LEU A 87 -1.55 -17.78 -13.23
CA LEU A 87 -0.98 -17.04 -12.11
C LEU A 87 -2.03 -16.56 -11.08
N LEU A 88 -3.31 -16.91 -11.22
CA LEU A 88 -4.37 -16.51 -10.29
C LEU A 88 -4.13 -16.93 -8.84
N TRP A 89 -3.47 -18.07 -8.61
CA TRP A 89 -3.13 -18.56 -7.27
C TRP A 89 -2.26 -17.59 -6.47
N THR A 90 -1.50 -16.73 -7.14
CA THR A 90 -0.69 -15.70 -6.46
C THR A 90 -1.55 -14.73 -5.67
N LEU A 91 -2.73 -14.37 -6.18
CA LEU A 91 -3.68 -13.49 -5.50
C LEU A 91 -4.21 -14.13 -4.20
N LEU A 92 -4.48 -15.45 -4.20
CA LEU A 92 -4.90 -16.16 -2.99
C LEU A 92 -3.83 -16.09 -1.89
N LEU A 93 -2.55 -16.25 -2.26
CA LEU A 93 -1.44 -16.14 -1.30
C LEU A 93 -1.26 -14.71 -0.79
N LEU A 94 -1.64 -13.71 -1.57
CA LEU A 94 -1.51 -12.30 -1.17
C LEU A 94 -2.61 -11.83 -0.21
N ILE A 95 -3.79 -12.46 -0.16
CA ILE A 95 -4.87 -12.11 0.78
C ILE A 95 -4.37 -12.03 2.24
N PRO A 96 -3.75 -13.08 2.83
CA PRO A 96 -3.26 -13.00 4.20
C PRO A 96 -2.09 -12.01 4.36
N VAL A 97 -1.28 -11.80 3.32
CA VAL A 97 -0.18 -10.82 3.33
C VAL A 97 -0.75 -9.40 3.42
N LEU A 98 -1.72 -9.07 2.56
CA LEU A 98 -2.47 -7.80 2.58
C LEU A 98 -3.07 -7.56 3.98
N TYR A 99 -3.83 -8.53 4.47
CA TYR A 99 -4.52 -8.38 5.75
C TYR A 99 -3.55 -8.10 6.90
N VAL A 100 -2.47 -8.88 7.02
CA VAL A 100 -1.55 -8.73 8.16
C VAL A 100 -0.79 -7.41 8.09
N ASN A 101 -0.30 -7.01 6.92
CA ASN A 101 0.40 -5.75 6.74
C ASN A 101 -0.52 -4.55 7.04
N GLN A 102 -1.70 -4.55 6.44
CA GLN A 102 -2.64 -3.45 6.62
C GLN A 102 -3.26 -3.42 8.03
N GLU A 103 -3.52 -4.57 8.68
CA GLU A 103 -3.96 -4.64 10.08
C GLU A 103 -2.91 -4.03 11.03
N MET A 104 -1.63 -4.28 10.77
CA MET A 104 -0.56 -3.72 11.58
C MET A 104 -0.49 -2.19 11.46
N VAL A 105 -0.60 -1.62 10.27
CA VAL A 105 -0.55 -0.16 10.08
C VAL A 105 -1.79 0.55 10.60
N LEU A 106 -2.99 0.00 10.36
CA LEU A 106 -4.21 0.59 10.90
C LEU A 106 -4.22 0.58 12.43
N ARG A 107 -3.68 -0.47 13.04
CA ARG A 107 -3.53 -0.59 14.50
C ARG A 107 -2.48 0.41 15.03
N LEU A 108 -1.34 0.55 14.35
CA LEU A 108 -0.34 1.58 14.66
C LEU A 108 -0.98 2.97 14.62
N GLY A 109 -1.63 3.33 13.51
CA GLY A 109 -2.29 4.63 13.35
C GLY A 109 -3.30 4.92 14.47
N ALA A 110 -4.24 4.00 14.68
CA ALA A 110 -5.31 4.18 15.67
C ALA A 110 -4.82 4.23 17.14
N VAL A 111 -3.71 3.54 17.45
CA VAL A 111 -3.16 3.43 18.82
C VAL A 111 -2.19 4.56 19.11
N THR A 112 -1.34 4.94 18.14
CA THR A 112 -0.26 5.90 18.36
C THR A 112 -0.68 7.34 18.04
N GLY A 113 -1.52 7.54 17.02
CA GLY A 113 -1.82 8.88 16.50
C GLY A 113 -0.62 9.53 15.79
N VAL A 114 0.41 8.75 15.43
CA VAL A 114 1.65 9.22 14.80
C VAL A 114 1.88 8.46 13.50
N GLY A 115 2.24 9.17 12.44
CA GLY A 115 2.46 8.58 11.13
C GLY A 115 3.67 7.64 11.08
N HIS A 116 3.67 6.75 10.08
CA HIS A 116 4.66 5.66 9.96
C HIS A 116 6.09 6.20 9.84
N ALA A 117 6.30 7.19 8.99
CA ALA A 117 7.59 7.82 8.76
C ALA A 117 8.16 8.45 10.04
N ARG A 118 7.33 9.15 10.80
CA ARG A 118 7.74 9.75 12.08
C ARG A 118 8.10 8.71 13.12
N LEU A 119 7.35 7.61 13.22
CA LEU A 119 7.68 6.51 14.13
C LEU A 119 9.02 5.88 13.77
N ILE A 120 9.34 5.70 12.49
CA ILE A 120 10.66 5.20 12.06
C ILE A 120 11.75 6.19 12.48
N LEU A 121 11.56 7.49 12.23
CA LEU A 121 12.53 8.54 12.61
C LEU A 121 12.82 8.54 14.12
N GLU A 122 11.80 8.50 14.96
CA GLU A 122 11.95 8.59 16.41
C GLU A 122 12.47 7.31 17.05
N ARG A 123 12.10 6.13 16.49
CA ARG A 123 12.47 4.85 17.06
C ARG A 123 13.79 4.29 16.53
N PHE A 124 14.16 4.58 15.28
CA PHE A 124 15.37 4.03 14.65
C PHE A 124 16.43 5.09 14.33
N GLY A 125 16.09 6.37 14.49
CA GLY A 125 17.00 7.51 14.33
C GLY A 125 16.94 8.17 12.94
N LYS A 126 17.62 9.32 12.84
CA LYS A 126 17.56 10.22 11.68
C LYS A 126 17.89 9.56 10.35
N PHE A 127 18.89 8.66 10.34
CA PHE A 127 19.27 7.96 9.11
C PHE A 127 18.11 7.14 8.56
N TRP A 128 17.50 6.29 9.40
CA TRP A 128 16.40 5.42 8.96
C TRP A 128 15.13 6.18 8.62
N GLY A 129 14.84 7.25 9.38
CA GLY A 129 13.72 8.13 9.06
C GLY A 129 13.90 8.83 7.71
N ALA A 130 15.06 9.45 7.46
CA ALA A 130 15.34 10.09 6.18
C ALA A 130 15.36 9.08 5.03
N PHE A 131 16.03 7.93 5.22
CA PHE A 131 16.10 6.87 4.22
C PHE A 131 14.71 6.38 3.82
N SER A 132 13.86 6.02 4.81
CA SER A 132 12.51 5.52 4.57
C SER A 132 11.64 6.52 3.80
N VAL A 133 11.81 7.82 4.06
CA VAL A 133 11.04 8.87 3.38
C VAL A 133 11.57 9.13 1.98
N ILE A 134 12.89 9.11 1.76
CA ILE A 134 13.50 9.25 0.42
C ILE A 134 13.12 8.06 -0.46
N ASP A 135 13.22 6.84 0.07
CA ASP A 135 12.83 5.60 -0.58
C ASP A 135 11.36 5.65 -1.02
N LEU A 136 10.47 5.98 -0.08
CA LEU A 136 9.05 6.16 -0.36
C LEU A 136 8.80 7.25 -1.40
N PHE A 137 9.46 8.40 -1.26
CA PHE A 137 9.28 9.54 -2.18
C PHE A 137 9.65 9.18 -3.61
N LEU A 138 10.80 8.52 -3.81
CA LEU A 138 11.26 8.12 -5.13
C LEU A 138 10.30 7.11 -5.77
N LEU A 139 9.91 6.08 -5.01
CA LEU A 139 8.96 5.10 -5.49
C LEU A 139 7.60 5.73 -5.82
N ASN A 140 7.07 6.54 -4.91
CA ASN A 140 5.78 7.18 -5.10
C ASN A 140 5.78 8.17 -6.27
N ALA A 141 6.87 8.92 -6.47
CA ALA A 141 7.01 9.82 -7.62
C ALA A 141 6.92 9.03 -8.94
N LEU A 142 7.58 7.87 -9.01
CA LEU A 142 7.49 6.99 -10.18
C LEU A 142 6.09 6.37 -10.32
N THR A 143 5.48 5.92 -9.22
CA THR A 143 4.11 5.39 -9.23
C THR A 143 3.11 6.45 -9.71
N ILE A 144 3.23 7.70 -9.27
CA ILE A 144 2.35 8.78 -9.76
C ILE A 144 2.54 9.00 -11.27
N VAL A 145 3.76 8.85 -11.81
CA VAL A 145 3.98 8.88 -13.26
C VAL A 145 3.22 7.74 -13.93
N THR A 146 3.22 6.51 -13.38
CA THR A 146 2.45 5.40 -13.95
C THR A 146 0.95 5.65 -13.92
N GLU A 147 0.43 6.35 -12.90
CA GLU A 147 -0.98 6.75 -12.89
C GLU A 147 -1.32 7.69 -14.06
N PHE A 148 -0.49 8.67 -14.32
CA PHE A 148 -0.68 9.56 -15.48
C PHE A 148 -0.43 8.87 -16.83
N ILE A 149 0.38 7.81 -16.87
CA ILE A 149 0.47 6.91 -18.02
C ILE A 149 -0.89 6.22 -18.24
N GLY A 150 -1.52 5.68 -17.21
CA GLY A 150 -2.85 5.09 -17.28
C GLY A 150 -3.91 6.07 -17.79
N VAL A 151 -3.91 7.32 -17.28
CA VAL A 151 -4.74 8.41 -17.84
C VAL A 151 -4.51 8.54 -19.34
N THR A 152 -3.23 8.60 -19.77
CA THR A 152 -2.88 8.77 -21.19
C THR A 152 -3.37 7.62 -22.07
N LEU A 153 -3.21 6.38 -21.61
CA LEU A 153 -3.64 5.19 -22.34
C LEU A 153 -5.16 5.14 -22.46
N ALA A 154 -5.87 5.44 -21.37
CA ALA A 154 -7.32 5.48 -21.34
C ALA A 154 -7.89 6.54 -22.31
N VAL A 155 -7.42 7.80 -22.20
CA VAL A 155 -7.92 8.89 -23.04
C VAL A 155 -7.48 8.72 -24.50
N GLY A 156 -6.31 8.12 -24.75
CA GLY A 156 -5.82 7.79 -26.09
C GLY A 156 -6.75 6.78 -26.78
N TYR A 157 -7.19 5.73 -26.07
CA TYR A 157 -8.19 4.79 -26.57
C TYR A 157 -9.55 5.47 -26.84
N LEU A 158 -9.97 6.39 -25.96
CA LEU A 158 -11.23 7.14 -26.11
C LEU A 158 -11.17 8.23 -27.18
N GLY A 159 -10.02 8.46 -27.83
CA GLY A 159 -9.85 9.49 -28.86
C GLY A 159 -9.80 10.92 -28.32
N LEU A 160 -9.51 11.11 -27.03
CA LEU A 160 -9.43 12.42 -26.40
C LEU A 160 -8.02 13.01 -26.49
N PRO A 161 -7.85 14.34 -26.52
CA PRO A 161 -6.55 14.98 -26.63
C PRO A 161 -5.72 14.76 -25.34
N ARG A 162 -4.56 14.09 -25.48
CA ARG A 162 -3.69 13.64 -24.39
C ARG A 162 -3.34 14.76 -23.41
N THR A 163 -2.77 15.85 -23.90
CA THR A 163 -2.27 16.93 -23.04
C THR A 163 -3.37 17.57 -22.21
N VAL A 164 -4.51 17.87 -22.83
CA VAL A 164 -5.65 18.48 -22.15
C VAL A 164 -6.18 17.52 -21.07
N SER A 165 -6.36 16.25 -21.40
CA SER A 165 -6.89 15.25 -20.48
C SER A 165 -5.99 15.01 -19.27
N VAL A 166 -4.66 14.95 -19.47
CA VAL A 166 -3.67 14.84 -18.39
C VAL A 166 -3.73 16.06 -17.46
N LEU A 167 -3.80 17.27 -18.02
CA LEU A 167 -3.93 18.49 -17.21
C LEU A 167 -5.25 18.58 -16.45
N VAL A 168 -6.34 18.15 -17.08
CA VAL A 168 -7.67 18.06 -16.42
C VAL A 168 -7.64 17.05 -15.29
N ALA A 169 -7.07 15.85 -15.50
CA ALA A 169 -6.94 14.84 -14.46
C ALA A 169 -6.10 15.37 -13.28
N ALA A 170 -4.96 16.01 -13.54
CA ALA A 170 -4.14 16.64 -12.50
C ALA A 170 -4.92 17.69 -11.71
N ALA A 171 -5.66 18.57 -12.41
CA ALA A 171 -6.49 19.59 -11.78
C ALA A 171 -7.61 18.99 -10.91
N VAL A 172 -8.28 17.93 -11.38
CA VAL A 172 -9.34 17.22 -10.64
C VAL A 172 -8.79 16.60 -9.36
N VAL A 173 -7.65 15.88 -9.45
CA VAL A 173 -7.00 15.27 -8.27
C VAL A 173 -6.60 16.34 -7.24
N ILE A 174 -5.97 17.44 -7.69
CA ILE A 174 -5.58 18.53 -6.79
C ILE A 174 -6.81 19.20 -6.16
N ALA A 175 -7.84 19.49 -6.95
CA ALA A 175 -9.06 20.12 -6.46
C ALA A 175 -9.79 19.24 -5.43
N ALA A 176 -9.84 17.92 -5.62
CA ALA A 176 -10.50 16.99 -4.70
C ALA A 176 -9.89 17.04 -3.29
N ALA A 177 -8.56 17.09 -3.17
CA ALA A 177 -7.86 17.12 -1.89
C ALA A 177 -7.86 18.51 -1.24
N THR A 178 -7.83 19.60 -2.04
CA THR A 178 -7.68 20.97 -1.54
C THR A 178 -8.94 21.61 -0.95
N THR A 179 -10.02 20.84 -0.85
CA THR A 179 -11.32 21.32 -0.33
C THR A 179 -11.31 21.71 1.16
N GLY A 180 -10.28 21.34 1.92
CA GLY A 180 -10.21 21.54 3.39
C GLY A 180 -11.27 20.73 4.15
N SER A 181 -11.81 19.68 3.55
CA SER A 181 -12.84 18.84 4.15
C SER A 181 -12.55 17.36 3.90
N PHE A 182 -12.06 16.68 4.92
CA PHE A 182 -11.85 15.24 4.90
C PHE A 182 -13.06 14.47 4.35
N ARG A 183 -14.27 14.81 4.82
CA ARG A 183 -15.52 14.17 4.36
C ARG A 183 -15.76 14.32 2.86
N ARG A 184 -15.43 15.49 2.27
CA ARG A 184 -15.61 15.70 0.82
C ARG A 184 -14.64 14.86 0.04
N PHE A 185 -13.37 14.86 0.43
CA PHE A 185 -12.36 14.02 -0.19
C PHE A 185 -12.75 12.54 -0.12
N GLU A 186 -13.12 12.04 1.06
CA GLU A 186 -13.52 10.65 1.24
C GLU A 186 -14.76 10.27 0.41
N ARG A 187 -15.74 11.17 0.24
CA ARG A 187 -16.89 10.94 -0.65
C ARG A 187 -16.49 10.81 -2.11
N VAL A 188 -15.60 11.69 -2.59
CA VAL A 188 -15.07 11.61 -3.96
C VAL A 188 -14.30 10.30 -4.14
N SER A 189 -13.43 9.94 -3.20
CA SER A 189 -12.67 8.69 -3.26
C SER A 189 -13.57 7.45 -3.26
N LEU A 190 -14.63 7.41 -2.44
CA LEU A 190 -15.59 6.29 -2.46
C LEU A 190 -16.41 6.24 -3.75
N LEU A 191 -16.70 7.38 -4.38
CA LEU A 191 -17.33 7.42 -5.69
C LEU A 191 -16.40 6.84 -6.77
N LEU A 192 -15.12 7.19 -6.75
CA LEU A 192 -14.10 6.62 -7.62
C LEU A 192 -13.91 5.11 -7.32
N CYS A 193 -13.92 4.68 -6.06
CA CYS A 193 -13.93 3.24 -5.75
C CYS A 193 -15.11 2.50 -6.42
N ALA A 194 -16.26 3.14 -6.56
CA ALA A 194 -17.40 2.56 -7.27
C ALA A 194 -17.15 2.45 -8.80
N GLY A 195 -16.21 3.19 -9.36
CA GLY A 195 -15.80 3.09 -10.77
C GLY A 195 -15.23 1.72 -11.13
N SER A 196 -14.61 1.01 -10.18
CA SER A 196 -14.15 -0.37 -10.39
C SER A 196 -15.29 -1.35 -10.75
N LEU A 197 -16.55 -1.02 -10.41
CA LEU A 197 -17.71 -1.81 -10.78
C LEU A 197 -17.95 -1.83 -12.30
N LEU A 198 -17.34 -0.92 -13.07
CA LEU A 198 -17.37 -0.93 -14.53
C LEU A 198 -16.71 -2.18 -15.13
N LEU A 199 -15.85 -2.85 -14.38
CA LEU A 199 -15.25 -4.13 -14.82
C LEU A 199 -16.26 -5.29 -14.77
N ILE A 200 -17.35 -5.18 -14.00
CA ILE A 200 -18.38 -6.23 -13.91
C ILE A 200 -19.07 -6.48 -15.28
N PRO A 201 -19.63 -5.47 -15.97
CA PRO A 201 -20.17 -5.69 -17.30
C PRO A 201 -19.10 -6.19 -18.29
N VAL A 202 -17.85 -5.73 -18.23
CA VAL A 202 -16.77 -6.26 -19.08
C VAL A 202 -16.59 -7.76 -18.87
N TYR A 203 -16.54 -8.23 -17.61
CA TYR A 203 -16.47 -9.64 -17.27
C TYR A 203 -17.62 -10.45 -17.89
N PHE A 204 -18.85 -9.96 -17.79
CA PHE A 204 -20.02 -10.64 -18.38
C PHE A 204 -20.10 -10.56 -19.90
N MET A 205 -19.47 -9.59 -20.54
CA MET A 205 -19.41 -9.49 -22.00
C MET A 205 -18.39 -10.47 -22.60
N ILE A 206 -17.28 -10.68 -21.93
CA ILE A 206 -16.20 -11.58 -22.38
C ILE A 206 -16.47 -13.06 -22.03
N HIS A 207 -17.28 -13.34 -21.01
CA HIS A 207 -17.64 -14.69 -20.56
C HIS A 207 -16.42 -15.60 -20.27
N PRO A 208 -15.45 -15.19 -19.41
CA PRO A 208 -14.36 -16.07 -19.03
C PRO A 208 -14.89 -17.33 -18.33
N ALA A 209 -14.18 -18.45 -18.42
CA ALA A 209 -14.58 -19.73 -17.83
C ALA A 209 -14.43 -19.73 -16.28
N PRO A 210 -15.52 -19.61 -15.49
CA PRO A 210 -15.40 -19.45 -14.03
C PRO A 210 -14.82 -20.68 -13.34
N SER A 211 -15.10 -21.88 -13.87
CA SER A 211 -14.57 -23.14 -13.31
C SER A 211 -13.05 -23.23 -13.43
N ARG A 212 -12.50 -22.82 -14.57
CA ARG A 212 -11.04 -22.77 -14.78
C ARG A 212 -10.41 -21.70 -13.89
N MET A 213 -11.00 -20.52 -13.82
CA MET A 213 -10.53 -19.45 -12.93
C MET A 213 -10.51 -19.91 -11.47
N ALA A 214 -11.59 -20.54 -10.99
CA ALA A 214 -11.66 -21.06 -9.62
C ALA A 214 -10.61 -22.15 -9.37
N HIS A 215 -10.38 -23.06 -10.32
CA HIS A 215 -9.31 -24.06 -10.23
C HIS A 215 -7.94 -23.38 -10.12
N ASP A 216 -7.60 -22.49 -11.06
CA ASP A 216 -6.29 -21.84 -11.13
C ASP A 216 -6.06 -20.81 -10.01
N PHE A 217 -7.13 -20.35 -9.35
CA PHE A 217 -7.04 -19.53 -8.15
C PHE A 217 -6.61 -20.33 -6.91
N VAL A 218 -7.00 -21.62 -6.83
CA VAL A 218 -6.72 -22.47 -5.66
C VAL A 218 -5.52 -23.37 -5.88
N VAL A 219 -5.32 -23.83 -7.10
CA VAL A 219 -4.24 -24.79 -7.46
C VAL A 219 -3.07 -24.03 -8.06
N PRO A 220 -1.90 -23.98 -7.39
CA PRO A 220 -0.72 -23.36 -7.94
C PRO A 220 -0.27 -24.06 -9.23
N GLY A 221 -0.04 -23.26 -10.27
CA GLY A 221 0.47 -23.74 -11.56
C GLY A 221 1.53 -22.79 -12.11
N MET A 222 2.32 -23.30 -13.04
CA MET A 222 3.28 -22.49 -13.81
C MET A 222 2.86 -22.51 -15.28
N PRO A 223 2.99 -21.39 -16.01
CA PRO A 223 2.67 -21.34 -17.41
C PRO A 223 3.55 -22.30 -18.22
N HIS A 224 2.93 -23.08 -19.11
CA HIS A 224 3.65 -24.01 -19.99
C HIS A 224 4.45 -23.24 -21.03
N GLY A 225 5.71 -23.63 -21.24
CA GLY A 225 6.57 -23.06 -22.29
C GLY A 225 7.17 -21.68 -21.96
N ALA A 226 6.83 -21.08 -20.83
CA ALA A 226 7.39 -19.80 -20.41
C ALA A 226 8.73 -19.97 -19.68
N GLY A 227 9.64 -19.01 -19.86
CA GLY A 227 10.88 -18.96 -19.09
C GLY A 227 10.60 -18.68 -17.60
N LEU A 228 11.24 -19.45 -16.71
CA LEU A 228 11.05 -19.25 -15.26
C LEU A 228 11.38 -17.81 -14.83
N ALA A 229 12.40 -17.21 -15.45
CA ALA A 229 12.81 -15.85 -15.14
C ALA A 229 11.70 -14.83 -15.42
N ASP A 230 11.07 -14.90 -16.59
CA ASP A 230 10.01 -13.98 -17.00
C ASP A 230 8.77 -14.12 -16.12
N VAL A 231 8.39 -15.37 -15.82
CA VAL A 231 7.27 -15.67 -14.93
C VAL A 231 7.55 -15.15 -13.51
N MET A 232 8.75 -15.36 -12.99
CA MET A 232 9.14 -14.86 -11.66
C MET A 232 9.15 -13.33 -11.60
N LEU A 233 9.63 -12.65 -12.65
CA LEU A 233 9.58 -11.19 -12.73
C LEU A 233 8.13 -10.68 -12.68
N LEU A 234 7.23 -11.33 -13.42
CA LEU A 234 5.81 -10.95 -13.37
C LEU A 234 5.15 -11.28 -12.02
N ILE A 235 5.48 -12.40 -11.38
CA ILE A 235 5.01 -12.70 -10.02
C ILE A 235 5.49 -11.62 -9.04
N ILE A 236 6.73 -11.15 -9.16
CA ILE A 236 7.26 -10.06 -8.34
C ILE A 236 6.49 -8.75 -8.62
N ALA A 237 6.17 -8.47 -9.89
CA ALA A 237 5.34 -7.32 -10.25
C ALA A 237 3.92 -7.44 -9.66
N ILE A 238 3.29 -8.63 -9.71
CA ILE A 238 1.99 -8.90 -9.07
C ILE A 238 2.07 -8.63 -7.55
N VAL A 239 3.12 -9.09 -6.88
CA VAL A 239 3.32 -8.82 -5.45
C VAL A 239 3.52 -7.33 -5.20
N GLY A 240 4.32 -6.65 -6.01
CA GLY A 240 4.65 -5.23 -5.89
C GLY A 240 3.45 -4.30 -6.13
N THR A 241 2.59 -4.66 -7.07
CA THR A 241 1.35 -3.92 -7.36
C THR A 241 0.27 -4.19 -6.32
N THR A 242 0.17 -5.43 -5.80
CA THR A 242 -0.87 -5.81 -4.82
C THR A 242 -0.53 -5.38 -3.39
N VAL A 243 0.75 -5.28 -3.04
CA VAL A 243 1.21 -4.88 -1.68
C VAL A 243 2.27 -3.79 -1.84
N ALA A 244 1.84 -2.60 -2.22
CA ALA A 244 2.76 -1.50 -2.45
C ALA A 244 3.17 -0.80 -1.13
N PRO A 245 4.42 -0.33 -0.98
CA PRO A 245 4.87 0.41 0.20
C PRO A 245 4.01 1.65 0.52
N TRP A 246 3.54 2.38 -0.49
CA TRP A 246 2.73 3.59 -0.30
C TRP A 246 1.45 3.35 0.51
N GLN A 247 0.85 2.17 0.37
CA GLN A 247 -0.37 1.78 1.09
C GLN A 247 -0.16 1.81 2.61
N LEU A 248 1.00 1.35 3.08
CA LEU A 248 1.32 1.27 4.51
C LEU A 248 1.39 2.69 5.13
N PHE A 249 2.05 3.61 4.46
CA PHE A 249 2.16 5.00 4.89
C PHE A 249 0.83 5.73 4.78
N PHE A 250 0.13 5.56 3.67
CA PHE A 250 -1.16 6.20 3.42
C PHE A 250 -2.20 5.72 4.43
N GLN A 251 -2.41 4.42 4.59
CA GLN A 251 -3.45 3.90 5.48
C GLN A 251 -3.23 4.32 6.93
N GLN A 252 -1.99 4.27 7.43
CA GLN A 252 -1.70 4.74 8.79
C GLN A 252 -2.08 6.20 8.98
N SER A 253 -1.63 7.08 8.09
CA SER A 253 -1.90 8.52 8.17
C SER A 253 -3.38 8.83 7.93
N TYR A 254 -4.04 8.10 7.04
CA TYR A 254 -5.47 8.30 6.75
C TYR A 254 -6.38 7.87 7.91
N VAL A 255 -6.03 6.77 8.61
CA VAL A 255 -6.70 6.35 9.86
C VAL A 255 -6.55 7.41 10.95
N ILE A 256 -5.36 8.04 11.05
CA ILE A 256 -5.10 9.13 12.00
C ILE A 256 -5.91 10.36 11.61
N ASP A 257 -5.89 10.77 10.36
CA ASP A 257 -6.60 11.95 9.86
C ASP A 257 -8.12 11.77 9.97
N LYS A 258 -8.63 10.56 9.78
CA LYS A 258 -10.04 10.21 10.07
C LYS A 258 -10.37 10.19 11.56
N ARG A 259 -9.36 10.29 12.45
CA ARG A 259 -9.50 10.29 13.92
C ARG A 259 -10.00 8.96 14.48
N ILE A 260 -9.67 7.85 13.83
CA ILE A 260 -10.05 6.51 14.29
C ILE A 260 -9.25 6.13 15.53
N THR A 261 -9.96 5.61 16.53
CA THR A 261 -9.39 5.24 17.83
C THR A 261 -9.41 3.73 18.03
N PRO A 262 -8.58 3.14 18.93
CA PRO A 262 -8.55 1.69 19.18
C PRO A 262 -9.92 1.06 19.46
N ARG A 263 -10.84 1.83 19.99
CA ARG A 263 -12.22 1.39 20.23
C ARG A 263 -12.93 0.93 18.96
N PHE A 264 -12.62 1.53 17.83
CA PHE A 264 -13.28 1.27 16.55
C PHE A 264 -12.48 0.34 15.62
N LEU A 265 -11.34 -0.18 16.07
CA LEU A 265 -10.49 -1.08 15.27
C LEU A 265 -11.21 -2.29 14.68
N ARG A 266 -12.24 -2.82 15.36
CA ARG A 266 -13.01 -3.93 14.80
C ARG A 266 -13.80 -3.55 13.56
N TYR A 267 -14.28 -2.31 13.47
CA TYR A 267 -15.01 -1.80 12.30
C TYR A 267 -14.05 -1.48 11.18
N GLU A 268 -12.89 -0.94 11.52
CA GLU A 268 -11.81 -0.68 10.56
C GLU A 268 -11.27 -1.98 9.94
N LYS A 269 -11.16 -3.06 10.73
CA LYS A 269 -10.83 -4.38 10.21
C LYS A 269 -11.92 -4.93 9.27
N ALA A 270 -13.18 -4.63 9.53
CA ALA A 270 -14.27 -5.02 8.63
C ALA A 270 -14.20 -4.21 7.32
N ASP A 271 -13.89 -2.91 7.37
CA ASP A 271 -13.63 -2.07 6.21
C ASP A 271 -12.43 -2.61 5.39
N LEU A 272 -11.33 -2.96 6.06
CA LEU A 272 -10.17 -3.58 5.43
C LEU A 272 -10.52 -4.89 4.71
N TRP A 273 -11.28 -5.80 5.36
CA TRP A 273 -11.70 -7.04 4.73
C TRP A 273 -12.60 -6.83 3.52
N LEU A 274 -13.48 -5.83 3.59
CA LEU A 274 -14.30 -5.43 2.43
C LEU A 274 -13.41 -4.99 1.26
N GLY A 275 -12.42 -4.13 1.55
CA GLY A 275 -11.46 -3.68 0.56
C GLY A 275 -10.64 -4.82 -0.04
N ILE A 276 -10.07 -5.72 0.80
CA ILE A 276 -9.32 -6.90 0.32
C ILE A 276 -10.18 -7.80 -0.57
N GLY A 277 -11.45 -8.01 -0.21
CA GLY A 277 -12.36 -8.79 -1.04
C GLY A 277 -12.56 -8.16 -2.42
N ILE A 278 -12.79 -6.85 -2.46
CA ILE A 278 -13.02 -6.12 -3.72
C ILE A 278 -11.76 -6.10 -4.59
N VAL A 279 -10.59 -5.78 -4.03
CA VAL A 279 -9.34 -5.74 -4.81
C VAL A 279 -8.99 -7.11 -5.37
N THR A 280 -9.11 -8.17 -4.57
CA THR A 280 -8.80 -9.53 -5.02
C THR A 280 -9.75 -10.02 -6.10
N VAL A 281 -11.05 -9.77 -5.95
CA VAL A 281 -12.06 -10.13 -6.97
C VAL A 281 -11.84 -9.32 -8.25
N GLY A 282 -11.55 -8.02 -8.14
CA GLY A 282 -11.24 -7.15 -9.27
C GLY A 282 -10.02 -7.62 -10.05
N ALA A 283 -8.91 -7.92 -9.35
CA ALA A 283 -7.69 -8.46 -9.94
C ALA A 283 -7.91 -9.82 -10.63
N ALA A 284 -8.60 -10.75 -9.96
CA ALA A 284 -8.92 -12.05 -10.53
C ALA A 284 -9.84 -11.95 -11.75
N ALA A 285 -10.85 -11.07 -11.70
CA ALA A 285 -11.74 -10.82 -12.83
C ALA A 285 -10.95 -10.25 -14.02
N MET A 286 -10.04 -9.28 -13.76
CA MET A 286 -9.21 -8.66 -14.79
C MET A 286 -8.31 -9.68 -15.47
N MET A 287 -7.55 -10.47 -14.72
CA MET A 287 -6.74 -11.56 -15.29
C MET A 287 -7.61 -12.54 -16.08
N GLY A 288 -8.79 -12.89 -15.58
CA GLY A 288 -9.70 -13.86 -16.19
C GLY A 288 -10.29 -13.39 -17.51
N PHE A 289 -10.85 -12.17 -17.58
CA PHE A 289 -11.43 -11.69 -18.83
C PHE A 289 -10.37 -11.30 -19.87
N VAL A 290 -9.19 -10.81 -19.46
CA VAL A 290 -8.08 -10.58 -20.38
C VAL A 290 -7.57 -11.92 -20.94
N ALA A 291 -7.40 -12.93 -20.09
CA ALA A 291 -7.02 -14.27 -20.52
C ALA A 291 -8.00 -14.84 -21.56
N ALA A 292 -9.31 -14.66 -21.37
CA ALA A 292 -10.33 -15.12 -22.29
C ALA A 292 -10.32 -14.35 -23.61
N ALA A 293 -10.22 -13.01 -23.56
CA ALA A 293 -10.21 -12.16 -24.73
C ALA A 293 -9.02 -12.37 -25.66
N PHE A 294 -7.88 -12.74 -25.12
CA PHE A 294 -6.65 -12.97 -25.93
C PHE A 294 -6.41 -14.45 -26.27
N HIS A 295 -7.22 -15.38 -25.74
CA HIS A 295 -7.04 -16.80 -25.99
C HIS A 295 -7.13 -17.16 -27.46
N GLY A 296 -6.06 -17.75 -28.00
CA GLY A 296 -6.00 -18.17 -29.41
C GLY A 296 -5.84 -17.01 -30.41
N THR A 297 -5.63 -15.78 -29.94
CA THR A 297 -5.34 -14.64 -30.83
C THR A 297 -3.84 -14.53 -31.13
N PRO A 298 -3.46 -13.85 -32.24
CA PRO A 298 -2.05 -13.59 -32.54
C PRO A 298 -1.33 -12.72 -31.48
N GLN A 299 -2.08 -11.96 -30.68
CA GLN A 299 -1.54 -11.09 -29.62
C GLN A 299 -1.38 -11.81 -28.28
N ALA A 300 -1.77 -13.11 -28.17
CA ALA A 300 -1.52 -13.89 -26.98
C ALA A 300 0.01 -14.01 -26.74
N GLY A 301 0.46 -13.62 -25.55
CA GLY A 301 1.88 -13.61 -25.20
C GLY A 301 2.66 -12.34 -25.60
N ASP A 302 2.01 -11.38 -26.27
CA ASP A 302 2.65 -10.14 -26.77
C ASP A 302 1.99 -8.91 -26.13
N PHE A 303 2.06 -8.82 -24.80
CA PHE A 303 1.53 -7.69 -24.05
C PHE A 303 2.33 -6.41 -24.32
N SER A 304 1.64 -5.31 -24.64
CA SER A 304 2.24 -3.99 -24.84
C SER A 304 1.97 -3.02 -23.69
N ASP A 305 0.69 -2.79 -23.40
CA ASP A 305 0.18 -1.87 -22.39
C ASP A 305 -1.33 -2.08 -22.15
N ALA A 306 -1.89 -1.43 -21.12
CA ALA A 306 -3.32 -1.50 -20.81
C ALA A 306 -4.21 -0.93 -21.95
N GLY A 307 -3.71 -0.01 -22.79
CA GLY A 307 -4.42 0.47 -23.98
C GLY A 307 -4.54 -0.63 -25.05
N GLY A 308 -3.51 -1.49 -25.17
CA GLY A 308 -3.56 -2.70 -25.99
C GLY A 308 -4.63 -3.67 -25.51
N VAL A 309 -4.77 -3.83 -24.20
CA VAL A 309 -5.84 -4.63 -23.59
C VAL A 309 -7.22 -4.07 -23.97
N ALA A 310 -7.44 -2.75 -23.88
CA ALA A 310 -8.70 -2.13 -24.26
C ALA A 310 -9.08 -2.44 -25.73
N ARG A 311 -8.10 -2.40 -26.65
CA ARG A 311 -8.30 -2.76 -28.07
C ARG A 311 -8.61 -4.26 -28.28
N GLY A 312 -7.94 -5.14 -27.51
CA GLY A 312 -8.23 -6.58 -27.55
C GLY A 312 -9.64 -6.89 -27.05
N LEU A 313 -10.09 -6.26 -25.98
CA LEU A 313 -11.45 -6.38 -25.45
C LEU A 313 -12.50 -5.85 -26.46
N GLU A 314 -12.19 -4.75 -27.18
CA GLU A 314 -13.03 -4.24 -28.25
C GLU A 314 -13.16 -5.26 -29.40
N ALA A 315 -12.05 -5.89 -29.80
CA ALA A 315 -12.05 -6.87 -30.86
C ALA A 315 -12.86 -8.13 -30.50
N GLU A 316 -12.83 -8.57 -29.25
CA GLU A 316 -13.55 -9.77 -28.78
C GLU A 316 -15.02 -9.51 -28.50
N ALA A 317 -15.37 -8.44 -27.76
CA ALA A 317 -16.73 -8.19 -27.26
C ALA A 317 -17.33 -6.85 -27.72
N GLY A 318 -16.68 -6.18 -28.67
CA GLY A 318 -17.17 -4.95 -29.26
C GLY A 318 -16.76 -3.69 -28.48
N LYS A 319 -17.01 -2.54 -29.12
CA LYS A 319 -16.54 -1.23 -28.65
C LYS A 319 -16.92 -0.89 -27.21
N LEU A 320 -18.08 -1.35 -26.73
CA LEU A 320 -18.53 -1.07 -25.37
C LEU A 320 -17.59 -1.68 -24.32
N ALA A 321 -17.07 -2.90 -24.55
CA ALA A 321 -16.14 -3.55 -23.63
C ALA A 321 -14.83 -2.75 -23.50
N GLY A 322 -14.25 -2.32 -24.62
CA GLY A 322 -13.04 -1.48 -24.62
C GLY A 322 -13.28 -0.12 -23.96
N VAL A 323 -14.42 0.53 -24.22
CA VAL A 323 -14.78 1.83 -23.60
C VAL A 323 -14.95 1.70 -22.09
N LEU A 324 -15.67 0.68 -21.60
CA LEU A 324 -15.85 0.46 -20.16
C LEU A 324 -14.52 0.18 -19.45
N PHE A 325 -13.66 -0.62 -20.06
CA PHE A 325 -12.32 -0.87 -19.55
C PHE A 325 -11.47 0.41 -19.51
N ALA A 326 -11.49 1.22 -20.57
CA ALA A 326 -10.75 2.48 -20.62
C ALA A 326 -11.26 3.49 -19.58
N ILE A 327 -12.58 3.58 -19.36
CA ILE A 327 -13.13 4.44 -18.30
C ILE A 327 -12.72 3.92 -16.91
N ALA A 328 -12.76 2.60 -16.70
CA ALA A 328 -12.29 2.00 -15.44
C ALA A 328 -10.80 2.25 -15.20
N LEU A 329 -9.95 2.16 -16.24
CA LEU A 329 -8.53 2.50 -16.17
C LEU A 329 -8.31 3.98 -15.82
N LEU A 330 -9.08 4.90 -16.44
CA LEU A 330 -9.01 6.33 -16.14
C LEU A 330 -9.38 6.61 -14.69
N ASP A 331 -10.47 6.03 -14.21
CA ASP A 331 -10.96 6.16 -12.84
C ASP A 331 -9.95 5.62 -11.82
N ALA A 332 -9.42 4.41 -12.06
CA ALA A 332 -8.38 3.78 -11.26
C ALA A 332 -7.10 4.63 -11.19
N SER A 333 -6.68 5.20 -12.32
CA SER A 333 -5.53 6.10 -12.39
C SER A 333 -5.73 7.38 -11.56
N VAL A 334 -6.93 7.94 -11.56
CA VAL A 334 -7.24 9.17 -10.81
C VAL A 334 -7.23 8.90 -9.29
N ILE A 335 -7.81 7.77 -8.83
CA ILE A 335 -7.79 7.43 -7.41
C ILE A 335 -6.39 7.03 -6.94
N GLY A 336 -5.63 6.28 -7.76
CA GLY A 336 -4.23 5.93 -7.50
C GLY A 336 -3.36 7.17 -7.37
N ALA A 337 -3.43 8.10 -8.33
CA ALA A 337 -2.72 9.38 -8.26
C ALA A 337 -3.03 10.17 -6.98
N ALA A 338 -4.30 10.22 -6.57
CA ALA A 338 -4.69 10.91 -5.33
C ALA A 338 -4.11 10.23 -4.08
N ALA A 339 -4.23 8.91 -3.97
CA ALA A 339 -3.81 8.14 -2.80
C ALA A 339 -2.27 8.13 -2.63
N VAL A 340 -1.53 7.88 -3.72
CA VAL A 340 -0.06 7.86 -3.70
C VAL A 340 0.53 9.24 -3.42
N SER A 341 -0.05 10.30 -3.99
CA SER A 341 0.38 11.68 -3.72
C SER A 341 0.11 12.09 -2.28
N LEU A 342 -1.05 11.69 -1.69
CA LEU A 342 -1.33 11.91 -0.28
C LEU A 342 -0.40 11.12 0.64
N SER A 343 -0.09 9.86 0.29
CA SER A 343 0.91 9.06 1.01
C SER A 343 2.24 9.80 1.14
N THR A 344 2.70 10.38 0.03
CA THR A 344 3.93 11.18 -0.02
C THR A 344 3.83 12.44 0.83
N ALA A 345 2.74 13.18 0.70
CA ALA A 345 2.54 14.44 1.42
C ALA A 345 2.42 14.21 2.94
N TYR A 346 1.73 13.17 3.38
CA TYR A 346 1.66 12.77 4.79
C TYR A 346 3.03 12.37 5.34
N ALA A 347 3.76 11.50 4.65
CA ALA A 347 5.06 11.01 5.11
C ALA A 347 6.10 12.13 5.25
N LEU A 348 6.15 13.04 4.27
CA LEU A 348 7.00 14.22 4.35
C LEU A 348 6.53 15.21 5.42
N GLY A 349 5.21 15.42 5.53
CA GLY A 349 4.62 16.26 6.58
C GLY A 349 4.99 15.79 7.99
N ASP A 350 4.89 14.47 8.23
CA ASP A 350 5.26 13.83 9.49
C ASP A 350 6.73 14.07 9.87
N VAL A 351 7.66 13.85 8.92
CA VAL A 351 9.11 13.92 9.20
C VAL A 351 9.60 15.37 9.26
N MET A 352 9.07 16.24 8.41
CA MET A 352 9.43 17.65 8.38
C MET A 352 8.70 18.49 9.45
N GLY A 353 7.74 17.88 10.18
CA GLY A 353 6.97 18.58 11.19
C GLY A 353 6.02 19.64 10.60
N LEU A 354 5.53 19.42 9.39
CA LEU A 354 4.58 20.33 8.76
C LEU A 354 3.17 20.09 9.29
N GLU A 355 2.37 21.15 9.36
CA GLU A 355 0.94 21.00 9.57
C GLU A 355 0.31 20.28 8.37
N HIS A 356 -0.28 19.13 8.60
CA HIS A 356 -0.82 18.26 7.53
C HIS A 356 -2.12 17.60 8.00
N SER A 357 -3.18 17.80 7.26
CA SER A 357 -4.48 17.13 7.44
C SER A 357 -5.44 17.58 6.34
N LEU A 358 -6.28 16.68 5.85
CA LEU A 358 -7.39 17.01 4.96
C LEU A 358 -8.51 17.80 5.65
N HIS A 359 -8.47 17.94 6.98
CA HIS A 359 -9.34 18.85 7.73
C HIS A 359 -8.88 20.31 7.65
N ARG A 360 -7.66 20.58 7.18
CA ARG A 360 -7.09 21.91 7.01
C ARG A 360 -7.23 22.39 5.57
N GLY A 361 -7.48 23.66 5.37
CA GLY A 361 -7.43 24.27 4.02
C GLY A 361 -6.01 24.57 3.58
N VAL A 362 -5.83 24.88 2.30
CA VAL A 362 -4.52 25.19 1.69
C VAL A 362 -3.78 26.30 2.43
N ARG A 363 -4.49 27.30 2.95
CA ARG A 363 -3.87 28.45 3.66
C ARG A 363 -3.21 28.05 4.98
N SER A 364 -3.74 27.04 5.67
CA SER A 364 -3.24 26.57 6.97
C SER A 364 -2.26 25.40 6.85
N ALA A 365 -2.23 24.67 5.72
CA ALA A 365 -1.34 23.54 5.49
C ALA A 365 -0.58 23.68 4.14
N LYS A 366 0.04 24.85 3.91
CA LYS A 366 0.68 25.19 2.63
C LYS A 366 1.74 24.18 2.19
N GLY A 367 2.60 23.74 3.10
CA GLY A 367 3.67 22.78 2.81
C GLY A 367 3.12 21.42 2.37
N PHE A 368 2.10 20.92 3.07
CA PHE A 368 1.43 19.66 2.74
C PHE A 368 0.82 19.69 1.33
N TYR A 369 0.05 20.73 1.00
CA TYR A 369 -0.57 20.85 -0.31
C TYR A 369 0.43 21.20 -1.43
N ALA A 370 1.53 21.89 -1.10
CA ALA A 370 2.61 22.15 -2.07
C ALA A 370 3.32 20.84 -2.48
N ILE A 371 3.59 19.94 -1.51
CA ILE A 371 4.15 18.62 -1.81
C ILE A 371 3.16 17.82 -2.65
N PHE A 372 1.89 17.75 -2.21
CA PHE A 372 0.83 17.03 -2.89
C PHE A 372 0.67 17.46 -4.36
N ALA A 373 0.51 18.76 -4.60
CA ALA A 373 0.37 19.30 -5.95
C ALA A 373 1.67 19.21 -6.76
N GLY A 374 2.81 19.39 -6.12
CA GLY A 374 4.13 19.35 -6.77
C GLY A 374 4.43 17.99 -7.40
N VAL A 375 4.19 16.88 -6.69
CA VAL A 375 4.43 15.54 -7.25
C VAL A 375 3.46 15.22 -8.39
N ILE A 376 2.19 15.65 -8.30
CA ILE A 376 1.17 15.47 -9.35
C ILE A 376 1.57 16.24 -10.61
N LEU A 377 1.93 17.53 -10.48
CA LEU A 377 2.30 18.36 -11.61
C LEU A 377 3.59 17.87 -12.28
N THR A 378 4.57 17.42 -11.48
CA THR A 378 5.81 16.84 -12.01
C THR A 378 5.52 15.59 -12.84
N ALA A 379 4.70 14.68 -12.33
CA ALA A 379 4.30 13.47 -13.05
C ALA A 379 3.51 13.79 -14.33
N ALA A 380 2.57 14.73 -14.28
CA ALA A 380 1.82 15.18 -15.44
C ALA A 380 2.75 15.75 -16.54
N VAL A 381 3.73 16.56 -16.16
CA VAL A 381 4.72 17.13 -17.12
C VAL A 381 5.55 16.01 -17.77
N ILE A 382 6.07 15.06 -16.97
CA ILE A 382 6.87 13.92 -17.49
C ILE A 382 6.07 13.13 -18.53
N VAL A 383 4.81 12.86 -18.27
CA VAL A 383 3.99 12.04 -19.15
C VAL A 383 3.58 12.79 -20.43
N ILE A 384 3.47 14.09 -20.42
CA ILE A 384 3.16 14.89 -21.62
C ILE A 384 4.30 14.86 -22.64
N VAL A 385 5.55 14.65 -22.21
CA VAL A 385 6.72 14.59 -23.12
C VAL A 385 6.56 13.41 -24.11
N PRO A 386 6.69 13.65 -25.43
CA PRO A 386 6.52 12.60 -26.44
C PRO A 386 7.65 11.56 -26.41
N GLY A 387 7.34 10.30 -26.77
CA GLY A 387 8.33 9.25 -27.06
C GLY A 387 8.68 8.32 -25.89
N SER A 388 8.03 8.46 -24.73
CA SER A 388 8.26 7.54 -23.59
C SER A 388 7.64 6.16 -23.83
N PRO A 389 8.34 5.03 -23.58
CA PRO A 389 7.81 3.66 -23.68
C PRO A 389 6.92 3.35 -22.47
N LEU A 390 5.64 3.72 -22.58
CA LEU A 390 4.71 3.81 -21.43
C LEU A 390 4.49 2.48 -20.69
N GLY A 391 4.24 1.38 -21.40
CA GLY A 391 4.01 0.06 -20.78
C GLY A 391 5.25 -0.47 -20.05
N LEU A 392 6.45 -0.37 -20.66
CA LEU A 392 7.69 -0.79 -20.02
C LEU A 392 8.00 0.02 -18.75
N LEU A 393 7.68 1.32 -18.76
CA LEU A 393 7.82 2.17 -17.56
C LEU A 393 6.89 1.70 -16.45
N THR A 394 5.62 1.40 -16.76
CA THR A 394 4.64 0.97 -15.77
C THR A 394 5.04 -0.35 -15.14
N THR A 395 5.31 -1.40 -15.93
CA THR A 395 5.75 -2.71 -15.43
C THR A 395 7.05 -2.58 -14.63
N GLY A 396 8.00 -1.76 -15.09
CA GLY A 396 9.25 -1.51 -14.39
C GLY A 396 9.05 -0.92 -12.99
N VAL A 397 8.16 0.06 -12.86
CA VAL A 397 7.86 0.70 -11.56
C VAL A 397 7.21 -0.28 -10.59
N GLN A 398 6.26 -1.12 -11.04
CA GLN A 398 5.64 -2.15 -10.19
C GLN A 398 6.64 -3.21 -9.73
N THR A 399 7.55 -3.60 -10.61
CA THR A 399 8.65 -4.50 -10.26
C THR A 399 9.55 -3.87 -9.18
N LEU A 400 9.86 -2.57 -9.29
CA LEU A 400 10.63 -1.83 -8.29
C LEU A 400 9.90 -1.71 -6.95
N ALA A 401 8.57 -1.53 -6.96
CA ALA A 401 7.76 -1.55 -5.74
C ALA A 401 7.94 -2.86 -4.96
N GLY A 402 7.97 -3.99 -5.67
CA GLY A 402 8.26 -5.29 -5.08
C GLY A 402 9.65 -5.40 -4.43
N VAL A 403 10.68 -4.71 -4.97
CA VAL A 403 12.03 -4.67 -4.35
C VAL A 403 12.05 -3.91 -3.04
N LEU A 404 11.33 -2.80 -2.97
CA LEU A 404 11.40 -1.87 -1.83
C LEU A 404 10.44 -2.24 -0.70
N LEU A 405 9.43 -3.07 -0.98
CA LEU A 405 8.45 -3.53 -0.01
C LEU A 405 9.04 -4.21 1.25
N PRO A 406 10.12 -5.03 1.18
CA PRO A 406 10.70 -5.65 2.37
C PRO A 406 11.13 -4.64 3.43
N SER A 407 11.64 -3.46 3.04
CA SER A 407 12.08 -2.43 3.98
C SER A 407 10.93 -1.91 4.83
N ALA A 408 9.84 -1.54 4.20
CA ALA A 408 8.64 -1.02 4.88
C ALA A 408 8.05 -2.09 5.83
N THR A 409 7.97 -3.35 5.39
CA THR A 409 7.43 -4.45 6.19
C THR A 409 8.32 -4.79 7.39
N VAL A 410 9.66 -4.71 7.26
CA VAL A 410 10.60 -4.91 8.38
C VAL A 410 10.39 -3.85 9.45
N PHE A 411 10.32 -2.56 9.10
CA PHE A 411 10.07 -1.50 10.07
C PHE A 411 8.71 -1.65 10.73
N LEU A 412 7.70 -2.02 9.95
CA LEU A 412 6.36 -2.30 10.46
C LEU A 412 6.37 -3.41 11.51
N LEU A 413 7.04 -4.54 11.22
CA LEU A 413 7.19 -5.65 12.16
C LEU A 413 7.92 -5.23 13.45
N LEU A 414 8.99 -4.43 13.34
CA LEU A 414 9.75 -3.94 14.48
C LEU A 414 8.92 -2.99 15.34
N LEU A 415 8.18 -2.05 14.75
CA LEU A 415 7.30 -1.12 15.47
C LEU A 415 6.14 -1.86 16.16
N CYS A 416 5.55 -2.86 15.49
CA CYS A 416 4.46 -3.64 16.06
C CYS A 416 4.89 -4.58 17.20
N ASN A 417 6.18 -4.78 17.41
CA ASN A 417 6.74 -5.49 18.54
C ASN A 417 7.29 -4.57 19.64
N ASP A 418 7.26 -3.25 19.45
CA ASP A 418 7.71 -2.30 20.45
C ASP A 418 6.62 -2.04 21.50
N ARG A 419 6.84 -2.57 22.72
CA ARG A 419 5.91 -2.41 23.84
C ARG A 419 5.71 -0.96 24.27
N THR A 420 6.67 -0.09 24.05
CA THR A 420 6.54 1.33 24.39
C THR A 420 5.65 2.06 23.39
N VAL A 421 5.58 1.57 22.13
CA VAL A 421 4.76 2.13 21.04
C VAL A 421 3.34 1.58 21.09
N LEU A 422 3.16 0.28 21.28
CA LEU A 422 1.85 -0.38 21.18
C LEU A 422 1.30 -0.93 22.51
N GLY A 423 2.06 -0.95 23.60
CA GLY A 423 1.60 -1.45 24.90
C GLY A 423 0.88 -2.82 24.79
N PRO A 424 -0.44 -2.89 25.16
CA PRO A 424 -1.21 -4.12 25.09
C PRO A 424 -1.56 -4.56 23.66
N TRP A 425 -1.26 -3.74 22.66
CA TRP A 425 -1.57 -3.97 21.25
C TRP A 425 -0.42 -4.62 20.45
N VAL A 426 0.71 -4.94 21.08
CA VAL A 426 1.82 -5.61 20.39
C VAL A 426 1.41 -6.92 19.73
N ASN A 427 2.16 -7.29 18.71
CA ASN A 427 1.92 -8.52 17.95
C ASN A 427 1.88 -9.77 18.83
N GLY A 428 1.01 -10.70 18.49
CA GLY A 428 1.02 -12.05 19.03
C GLY A 428 2.08 -12.93 18.36
N ARG A 429 2.35 -14.11 18.94
CA ARG A 429 3.33 -15.06 18.41
C ARG A 429 3.01 -15.50 16.97
N VAL A 430 1.76 -15.81 16.69
CA VAL A 430 1.31 -16.26 15.36
C VAL A 430 1.53 -15.17 14.32
N THR A 431 1.11 -13.93 14.61
CA THR A 431 1.33 -12.78 13.71
C THR A 431 2.81 -12.56 13.43
N ASN A 432 3.67 -12.67 14.47
CA ASN A 432 5.12 -12.49 14.29
C ASN A 432 5.74 -13.58 13.41
N VAL A 433 5.37 -14.84 13.62
CA VAL A 433 5.88 -15.94 12.79
C VAL A 433 5.43 -15.74 11.35
N PHE A 434 4.15 -15.50 11.13
CA PHE A 434 3.61 -15.28 9.79
C PHE A 434 4.27 -14.08 9.10
N THR A 435 4.34 -12.91 9.77
CA THR A 435 4.97 -11.71 9.18
C THR A 435 6.46 -11.92 8.91
N SER A 436 7.18 -12.67 9.77
CA SER A 436 8.59 -12.98 9.53
C SER A 436 8.78 -13.87 8.30
N LEU A 437 7.87 -14.83 8.05
CA LEU A 437 7.87 -15.64 6.82
C LEU A 437 7.58 -14.79 5.59
N VAL A 438 6.61 -13.88 5.68
CA VAL A 438 6.33 -12.91 4.60
C VAL A 438 7.55 -12.05 4.30
N VAL A 439 8.19 -11.48 5.32
CA VAL A 439 9.43 -10.69 5.13
C VAL A 439 10.52 -11.52 4.47
N ALA A 440 10.72 -12.77 4.90
CA ALA A 440 11.72 -13.66 4.30
C ALA A 440 11.43 -13.93 2.81
N ALA A 441 10.16 -14.20 2.47
CA ALA A 441 9.75 -14.40 1.08
C ALA A 441 9.98 -13.13 0.25
N LEU A 442 9.56 -11.96 0.73
CA LEU A 442 9.75 -10.68 0.05
C LEU A 442 11.23 -10.36 -0.16
N VAL A 443 12.09 -10.60 0.83
CA VAL A 443 13.54 -10.42 0.70
C VAL A 443 14.11 -11.38 -0.36
N THR A 444 13.68 -12.63 -0.37
CA THR A 444 14.11 -13.61 -1.38
C THR A 444 13.72 -13.16 -2.79
N MET A 445 12.47 -12.75 -2.99
CA MET A 445 11.98 -12.24 -4.28
C MET A 445 12.77 -11.01 -4.72
N SER A 446 13.05 -10.12 -3.79
CA SER A 446 13.82 -8.91 -4.03
C SER A 446 15.28 -9.21 -4.42
N VAL A 447 15.92 -10.22 -3.81
CA VAL A 447 17.26 -10.69 -4.21
C VAL A 447 17.24 -11.30 -5.60
N ILE A 448 16.23 -12.12 -5.93
CA ILE A 448 16.05 -12.70 -7.27
C ILE A 448 15.95 -11.59 -8.32
N LEU A 449 15.11 -10.58 -8.06
CA LEU A 449 14.93 -9.47 -8.98
C LEU A 449 16.23 -8.67 -9.15
N THR A 450 16.92 -8.36 -8.05
CA THR A 450 18.22 -7.67 -8.10
C THR A 450 19.22 -8.46 -8.96
N ALA A 451 19.27 -9.77 -8.78
CA ALA A 451 20.11 -10.65 -9.60
C ALA A 451 19.68 -10.65 -11.07
N ALA A 452 18.39 -10.69 -11.38
CA ALA A 452 17.86 -10.67 -12.74
C ALA A 452 18.14 -9.32 -13.46
N VAL A 453 18.12 -8.21 -12.74
CA VAL A 453 18.49 -6.89 -13.28
C VAL A 453 19.99 -6.78 -13.56
N LEU A 454 20.83 -7.32 -12.66
CA LEU A 454 22.30 -7.30 -12.84
C LEU A 454 22.77 -8.29 -13.90
N PHE A 455 22.10 -9.41 -14.02
CA PHE A 455 22.43 -10.51 -14.93
C PHE A 455 21.21 -10.84 -15.81
N PRO A 456 20.98 -10.12 -16.92
CA PRO A 456 19.81 -10.33 -17.78
C PRO A 456 19.66 -11.77 -18.33
N GLY A 457 20.74 -12.54 -18.34
CA GLY A 457 20.75 -13.95 -18.74
C GLY A 457 20.61 -14.93 -17.55
N ILE A 458 20.03 -14.52 -16.42
CA ILE A 458 19.89 -15.39 -15.24
C ILE A 458 19.14 -16.68 -15.59
N THR A 459 19.73 -17.82 -15.22
CA THR A 459 19.14 -19.14 -15.50
C THR A 459 18.12 -19.53 -14.43
N SER A 460 17.20 -20.41 -14.79
CA SER A 460 16.26 -21.02 -13.84
C SER A 460 16.96 -21.68 -12.66
N THR A 461 18.10 -22.34 -12.90
CA THR A 461 18.93 -22.96 -11.86
C THR A 461 19.44 -21.92 -10.87
N ALA A 462 19.95 -20.77 -11.34
CA ALA A 462 20.43 -19.69 -10.47
C ALA A 462 19.30 -19.11 -9.61
N ILE A 463 18.09 -18.99 -10.13
CA ILE A 463 16.91 -18.55 -9.35
C ILE A 463 16.59 -19.55 -8.23
N LEU A 464 16.62 -20.86 -8.54
CA LEU A 464 16.40 -21.91 -7.54
C LEU A 464 17.50 -21.92 -6.48
N ASP A 465 18.76 -21.74 -6.89
CA ASP A 465 19.91 -21.67 -5.98
C ASP A 465 19.78 -20.45 -5.03
N ILE A 466 19.42 -19.27 -5.55
CA ILE A 466 19.17 -18.08 -4.73
C ILE A 466 18.05 -18.37 -3.73
N THR A 467 16.96 -18.99 -4.18
CA THR A 467 15.82 -19.33 -3.31
C THR A 467 16.25 -20.29 -2.20
N ALA A 468 17.03 -21.33 -2.53
CA ALA A 468 17.55 -22.31 -1.57
C ALA A 468 18.51 -21.65 -0.58
N ILE A 469 19.46 -20.83 -1.04
CA ILE A 469 20.42 -20.11 -0.19
C ILE A 469 19.69 -19.18 0.77
N CYS A 470 18.74 -18.38 0.30
CA CYS A 470 17.94 -17.48 1.13
C CYS A 470 17.11 -18.27 2.16
N GLY A 471 16.51 -19.39 1.74
CA GLY A 471 15.75 -20.27 2.64
C GLY A 471 16.63 -20.85 3.76
N VAL A 472 17.79 -21.40 3.41
CA VAL A 472 18.77 -21.95 4.38
C VAL A 472 19.28 -20.85 5.30
N ALA A 473 19.65 -19.68 4.78
CA ALA A 473 20.08 -18.54 5.58
C ALA A 473 18.99 -18.08 6.58
N GLY A 474 17.73 -18.04 6.13
CA GLY A 474 16.58 -17.74 6.98
C GLY A 474 16.41 -18.76 8.13
N LEU A 475 16.48 -20.04 7.82
CA LEU A 475 16.40 -21.12 8.83
C LEU A 475 17.56 -21.08 9.83
N LEU A 476 18.79 -20.83 9.36
CA LEU A 476 19.96 -20.67 10.22
C LEU A 476 19.83 -19.45 11.13
N ALA A 477 19.32 -18.33 10.61
CA ALA A 477 19.08 -17.13 11.39
C ALA A 477 18.03 -17.37 12.50
N LEU A 478 16.95 -18.07 12.19
CA LEU A 478 15.91 -18.47 13.16
C LEU A 478 16.48 -19.42 14.22
N GLY A 479 17.23 -20.45 13.79
CA GLY A 479 17.90 -21.40 14.69
C GLY A 479 18.89 -20.71 15.61
N TYR A 480 19.72 -19.80 15.10
CA TYR A 480 20.65 -19.00 15.90
C TYR A 480 19.92 -18.10 16.91
N ALA A 481 18.85 -17.43 16.48
CA ALA A 481 18.07 -16.56 17.36
C ALA A 481 17.44 -17.35 18.52
N GLU A 482 16.88 -18.55 18.24
CA GLU A 482 16.29 -19.41 19.27
C GLU A 482 17.36 -20.00 20.21
N THR A 483 18.48 -20.50 19.68
CA THR A 483 19.59 -21.03 20.48
C THR A 483 20.17 -19.95 21.39
N ARG A 484 20.41 -18.75 20.87
CA ARG A 484 20.91 -17.61 21.65
C ARG A 484 19.93 -17.19 22.73
N ARG A 485 18.62 -17.27 22.46
CA ARG A 485 17.57 -17.01 23.45
C ARG A 485 17.64 -18.00 24.61
N ARG A 486 17.81 -19.29 24.31
CA ARG A 486 17.93 -20.36 25.29
C ARG A 486 19.21 -20.22 26.14
N LEU A 487 20.35 -19.99 25.48
CA LEU A 487 21.65 -19.87 26.14
C LEU A 487 21.75 -18.64 27.05
N LYS A 488 21.10 -17.53 26.70
CA LYS A 488 21.14 -16.31 27.54
C LYS A 488 20.10 -16.29 28.67
N GLY A 489 19.34 -17.37 28.85
CA GLY A 489 18.31 -17.45 29.90
C GLY A 489 17.25 -16.35 29.79
N TRP A 490 17.05 -15.81 28.59
CA TRP A 490 16.06 -14.77 28.36
C TRP A 490 14.67 -15.38 28.56
N ALA A 491 14.14 -15.16 29.76
CA ALA A 491 12.74 -15.49 30.02
C ALA A 491 11.88 -14.87 28.91
N PRO A 492 10.92 -15.63 28.38
CA PRO A 492 9.93 -15.04 27.49
C PRO A 492 9.41 -13.79 28.18
N ALA A 493 9.38 -12.67 27.48
CA ALA A 493 8.75 -11.48 28.02
C ALA A 493 7.38 -11.89 28.54
N GLY A 494 7.10 -11.67 29.83
CA GLY A 494 5.89 -12.11 30.51
C GLY A 494 4.62 -11.81 29.69
N PRO A 495 3.52 -12.49 29.96
CA PRO A 495 2.27 -12.29 29.24
C PRO A 495 1.97 -10.79 29.16
N VAL A 496 1.58 -10.32 27.98
CA VAL A 496 1.22 -8.91 27.80
C VAL A 496 -0.10 -8.70 28.54
N ASP A 497 -0.10 -7.81 29.53
CA ASP A 497 -1.36 -7.39 30.14
C ASP A 497 -2.20 -6.65 29.07
N ARG A 498 -3.35 -7.19 28.79
CA ARG A 498 -4.31 -6.65 27.83
C ARG A 498 -5.51 -5.97 28.48
N THR A 499 -5.47 -5.77 29.79
CA THR A 499 -6.47 -5.02 30.54
C THR A 499 -6.44 -3.56 30.08
N GLY A 500 -7.60 -2.95 29.90
CA GLY A 500 -7.70 -1.57 29.41
C GLY A 500 -7.26 -1.34 27.95
N LYS A 501 -7.10 -2.39 27.16
CA LYS A 501 -6.67 -2.33 25.77
C LYS A 501 -7.44 -1.29 24.92
N GLY A 502 -8.76 -1.17 25.10
CA GLY A 502 -9.60 -0.27 24.31
C GLY A 502 -9.36 1.23 24.57
N THR A 503 -8.81 1.58 25.72
CA THR A 503 -8.52 2.96 26.13
C THR A 503 -7.06 3.34 26.07
N TRP A 504 -6.16 2.36 25.92
CA TRP A 504 -4.74 2.58 25.90
C TRP A 504 -4.31 3.39 24.66
N ARG A 505 -3.43 4.35 24.87
CA ARG A 505 -2.79 5.21 23.87
C ARG A 505 -1.30 5.26 24.10
N MET A 506 -0.54 5.42 23.03
CA MET A 506 0.90 5.68 23.14
C MET A 506 1.14 7.00 23.89
N PRO A 507 2.06 7.04 24.86
CA PRO A 507 2.49 8.29 25.47
C PRO A 507 3.11 9.26 24.43
N PRO A 508 3.20 10.58 24.75
CA PRO A 508 3.91 11.54 23.91
C PRO A 508 5.32 11.04 23.53
N LEU A 509 5.75 11.33 22.30
CA LEU A 509 7.03 10.86 21.75
C LEU A 509 8.23 11.20 22.65
N GLU A 510 8.19 12.39 23.28
CA GLU A 510 9.22 12.91 24.18
C GLU A 510 9.40 12.05 25.46
N GLN A 511 8.35 11.36 25.87
CA GLN A 511 8.35 10.50 27.06
C GLN A 511 8.76 9.05 26.76
N LEU A 512 8.91 8.70 25.47
CA LEU A 512 9.28 7.35 25.11
C LEU A 512 10.76 7.09 25.40
N PRO A 513 11.09 5.99 26.11
CA PRO A 513 12.49 5.60 26.31
C PRO A 513 13.14 5.27 24.97
N LYS A 514 14.42 5.61 24.82
CA LYS A 514 15.17 5.25 23.60
C LYS A 514 15.17 3.73 23.41
N PRO A 515 14.98 3.23 22.18
CA PRO A 515 14.91 1.80 21.92
C PRO A 515 16.29 1.15 22.20
N VAL A 516 16.28 0.06 22.94
CA VAL A 516 17.47 -0.77 23.13
C VAL A 516 17.62 -1.66 21.91
N VAL A 517 18.57 -1.32 21.03
CA VAL A 517 18.84 -2.10 19.81
C VAL A 517 19.87 -3.17 20.12
N SER A 518 19.46 -4.46 20.12
CA SER A 518 20.38 -5.58 20.30
C SER A 518 21.40 -5.67 19.15
N THR A 519 22.58 -6.28 19.39
CA THR A 519 23.62 -6.47 18.36
C THR A 519 23.08 -7.16 17.11
N GLY A 520 22.23 -8.19 17.26
CA GLY A 520 21.60 -8.86 16.12
C GLY A 520 20.68 -7.95 15.32
N ARG A 521 19.91 -7.05 15.98
CA ARG A 521 19.10 -6.04 15.29
C ARG A 521 20.00 -5.02 14.56
N LYS A 522 21.13 -4.61 15.16
CA LYS A 522 22.10 -3.72 14.49
C LYS A 522 22.64 -4.37 13.22
N VAL A 523 23.08 -5.63 13.30
CA VAL A 523 23.57 -6.38 12.12
C VAL A 523 22.49 -6.51 11.06
N GLY A 524 21.27 -6.91 11.43
CA GLY A 524 20.14 -7.03 10.49
C GLY A 524 19.78 -5.70 9.84
N LEU A 525 19.72 -4.60 10.60
CA LEU A 525 19.50 -3.26 10.05
C LEU A 525 20.65 -2.82 9.14
N THR A 526 21.93 -3.14 9.48
CA THR A 526 23.06 -2.81 8.61
C THR A 526 23.01 -3.59 7.30
N ALA A 527 22.69 -4.88 7.33
CA ALA A 527 22.50 -5.70 6.13
C ALA A 527 21.35 -5.15 5.26
N LEU A 528 20.21 -4.81 5.88
CA LEU A 528 19.10 -4.15 5.20
C LEU A 528 19.54 -2.82 4.58
N ARG A 529 20.36 -2.03 5.27
CA ARG A 529 20.89 -0.75 4.76
C ARG A 529 21.71 -0.93 3.49
N VAL A 530 22.68 -1.87 3.51
CA VAL A 530 23.54 -2.14 2.34
C VAL A 530 22.68 -2.61 1.18
N TYR A 531 21.76 -3.54 1.43
CA TYR A 531 20.83 -4.04 0.43
C TYR A 531 20.00 -2.91 -0.22
N LEU A 532 19.37 -2.06 0.59
CA LEU A 532 18.52 -0.98 0.11
C LEU A 532 19.29 0.08 -0.68
N LEU A 533 20.52 0.40 -0.26
CA LEU A 533 21.38 1.32 -1.03
C LEU A 533 21.70 0.74 -2.42
N VAL A 534 22.04 -0.55 -2.49
CA VAL A 534 22.27 -1.23 -3.78
C VAL A 534 20.99 -1.22 -4.61
N ALA A 535 19.85 -1.59 -4.03
CA ALA A 535 18.56 -1.59 -4.71
C ALA A 535 18.19 -0.19 -5.25
N MET A 536 18.37 0.86 -4.44
CA MET A 536 18.11 2.25 -4.87
C MET A 536 19.00 2.67 -6.06
N VAL A 537 20.29 2.36 -6.01
CA VAL A 537 21.20 2.65 -7.13
C VAL A 537 20.73 1.92 -8.39
N LEU A 538 20.36 0.64 -8.29
CA LEU A 538 19.87 -0.14 -9.42
C LEU A 538 18.57 0.43 -10.01
N VAL A 539 17.65 0.89 -9.13
CA VAL A 539 16.43 1.59 -9.54
C VAL A 539 16.76 2.83 -10.37
N ILE A 540 17.64 3.69 -9.85
CA ILE A 540 18.06 4.92 -10.53
C ILE A 540 18.69 4.58 -11.89
N VAL A 541 19.61 3.62 -11.92
CA VAL A 541 20.25 3.17 -13.17
C VAL A 541 19.22 2.67 -14.16
N ARG A 542 18.28 1.83 -13.74
CA ARG A 542 17.26 1.26 -14.63
C ARG A 542 16.30 2.31 -15.15
N VAL A 543 15.82 3.21 -14.29
CA VAL A 543 14.97 4.34 -14.71
C VAL A 543 15.70 5.24 -15.71
N THR A 544 16.98 5.51 -15.47
CA THR A 544 17.80 6.30 -16.40
C THR A 544 17.97 5.59 -17.74
N GLN A 545 18.23 4.29 -17.74
CA GLN A 545 18.33 3.50 -18.98
C GLN A 545 17.01 3.53 -19.76
N LEU A 546 15.88 3.29 -19.08
CA LEU A 546 14.55 3.35 -19.71
C LEU A 546 14.24 4.76 -20.27
N ALA A 547 14.64 5.81 -19.56
CA ALA A 547 14.47 7.20 -20.01
C ALA A 547 15.35 7.54 -21.22
N LEU A 548 16.50 6.89 -21.36
CA LEU A 548 17.45 7.10 -22.48
C LEU A 548 17.18 6.13 -23.66
N GLY A 549 16.20 5.23 -23.54
CA GLY A 549 15.85 4.28 -24.60
C GLY A 549 16.83 3.10 -24.74
N HIS A 550 17.54 2.75 -23.64
CA HIS A 550 18.48 1.63 -23.57
C HIS A 550 17.97 0.47 -22.70
#